data_383f34fd6cae3de8b5020b49db17af8a
#
_entry.id   383f34fd6cae3de8b5020b49db17af8a
#
_cell.length_a   1.000
_cell.length_b   1.000
_cell.length_c   1.000
_cell.angle_alpha   90.00
_cell.angle_beta   90.00
_cell.angle_gamma   90.00
#
_symmetry.space_group_name_H-M   'P 1'
#
loop_
_entity.id
_entity.type
_entity.pdbx_description
1 polymer ?
#
loop_
_entity_poly.entity_id
_entity_poly.type
_entity_poly.pdbx_seq_one_letter_code
_entity_poly.pdbx_strand_id
1 'polypeptide(L)'
;MYIRNGIAYAGEEKPMLKVNGVRPMDNYKLWLRFNTGEAKIFDFRPLLTKPAFAPLADEILFKGVYIDYGVPVWNDGEIDISPEILYEKGVSVGEAIGA
;
A
#
# COMPACT_ATOMS: atom_id res chain seq x y z
N MET A 1 27.42 7.19 -0.25
CA MET A 1 27.36 6.84 -0.18
C MET A 1 27.16 6.68 -0.12
N TYR A 2 26.79 6.98 -0.46
CA TYR A 2 26.46 6.69 -0.33
C TYR A 2 26.70 6.59 -0.90
N ILE A 3 26.83 6.63 -1.43
CA ILE A 3 26.82 6.34 -1.83
C ILE A 3 26.64 6.25 -2.47
N ARG A 4 26.58 6.35 -3.11
CA ARG A 4 26.31 6.16 -3.42
C ARG A 4 26.69 6.18 -3.74
N ASN A 5 26.94 6.59 -4.06
CA ASN A 5 27.18 6.59 -3.95
C ASN A 5 27.51 6.72 -3.52
N GLY A 6 27.74 7.08 -3.45
CA GLY A 6 27.81 7.02 -2.82
C GLY A 6 27.79 7.43 -2.20
N ILE A 7 27.60 7.76 -2.44
CA ILE A 7 27.22 8.06 -1.83
C ILE A 7 26.91 8.36 -1.14
N ALA A 8 26.83 8.79 -1.06
CA ALA A 8 26.30 8.88 -0.34
C ALA A 8 25.80 9.36 0.23
N TYR A 9 25.33 9.37 0.21
CA TYR A 9 24.72 9.65 0.65
C TYR A 9 24.52 9.69 1.75
N ALA A 10 24.58 9.98 2.19
CA ALA A 10 24.61 9.98 3.02
C ALA A 10 23.98 9.45 3.89
N GLY A 11 24.05 9.18 4.32
CA GLY A 11 23.66 8.32 5.10
C GLY A 11 22.37 8.32 5.67
N GLU A 12 21.74 8.89 5.54
CA GLU A 12 20.65 8.99 6.02
C GLU A 12 19.63 8.46 5.28
N GLU A 13 19.78 7.39 4.67
CA GLU A 13 18.85 6.85 3.97
C GLU A 13 17.73 6.43 4.76
N LYS A 14 16.53 6.66 4.40
CA LYS A 14 15.41 6.17 5.06
C LYS A 14 15.10 4.80 4.59
N PRO A 15 14.62 3.92 5.44
CA PRO A 15 14.20 2.61 5.00
C PRO A 15 13.10 2.76 3.96
N MET A 16 13.09 1.88 2.98
CA MET A 16 12.06 1.91 1.98
C MET A 16 10.73 1.55 2.61
N LEU A 17 9.70 2.32 2.32
CA LEU A 17 8.38 2.06 2.85
C LEU A 17 7.78 0.84 2.16
N LYS A 18 7.31 -0.11 2.93
CA LYS A 18 6.71 -1.32 2.40
C LYS A 18 5.45 -1.68 3.16
N VAL A 19 4.53 -2.35 2.47
CA VAL A 19 3.34 -2.89 3.09
C VAL A 19 3.62 -4.34 3.43
N ASN A 20 3.43 -4.73 4.68
CA ASN A 20 3.67 -6.11 5.08
C ASN A 20 2.40 -6.81 5.54
N GLY A 21 1.25 -6.19 5.40
CA GLY A 21 -0.05 -6.83 5.65
C GLY A 21 -1.11 -6.11 4.86
N VAL A 22 -2.04 -6.84 4.25
CA VAL A 22 -3.14 -6.23 3.52
C VAL A 22 -4.36 -7.09 3.67
N ARG A 23 -5.51 -6.46 3.86
CA ARG A 23 -6.79 -7.15 3.93
C ARG A 23 -7.83 -6.34 3.19
N PRO A 24 -8.53 -6.95 2.25
CA PRO A 24 -9.61 -6.24 1.57
C PRO A 24 -10.82 -6.16 2.49
N MET A 25 -11.49 -5.04 2.43
CA MET A 25 -12.67 -4.80 3.23
C MET A 25 -13.83 -4.46 2.32
N ASP A 26 -15.03 -4.43 2.88
CA ASP A 26 -16.20 -4.05 2.10
C ASP A 26 -16.07 -2.60 1.65
N ASN A 27 -16.80 -2.26 0.62
CA ASN A 27 -16.85 -0.90 0.06
C ASN A 27 -15.50 -0.45 -0.48
N TYR A 28 -14.74 -1.40 -1.03
CA TYR A 28 -13.47 -1.09 -1.71
C TYR A 28 -12.47 -0.42 -0.79
N LYS A 29 -12.39 -0.86 0.45
CA LYS A 29 -11.38 -0.36 1.37
C LYS A 29 -10.34 -1.43 1.60
N LEU A 30 -9.13 -0.99 1.92
CA LEU A 30 -8.04 -1.89 2.26
C LEU A 30 -7.51 -1.55 3.63
N TRP A 31 -7.36 -2.56 4.47
CA TRP A 31 -6.63 -2.42 5.72
C TRP A 31 -5.19 -2.77 5.41
N LEU A 32 -4.26 -1.95 5.87
CA LEU A 32 -2.86 -2.09 5.52
C LEU A 32 -1.99 -1.96 6.75
N ARG A 33 -0.98 -2.81 6.84
CA ARG A 33 0.05 -2.68 7.85
C ARG A 33 1.35 -2.37 7.11
N PHE A 34 2.06 -1.37 7.58
CA PHE A 34 3.31 -0.95 6.95
C PHE A 34 4.51 -1.42 7.76
N ASN A 35 5.68 -1.44 7.13
CA ASN A 35 6.90 -1.84 7.83
C ASN A 35 7.32 -0.86 8.91
N THR A 36 6.65 0.28 9.02
CA THR A 36 6.83 1.20 10.12
C THR A 36 6.13 0.71 11.37
N GLY A 37 5.26 -0.28 11.24
CA GLY A 37 4.42 -0.75 12.35
C GLY A 37 3.05 -0.10 12.37
N GLU A 38 2.83 0.91 11.53
CA GLU A 38 1.56 1.60 11.50
C GLU A 38 0.54 0.86 10.66
N ALA A 39 -0.73 0.99 11.02
CA ALA A 39 -1.81 0.42 10.23
C ALA A 39 -2.72 1.55 9.75
N LYS A 40 -3.22 1.41 8.54
CA LYS A 40 -4.10 2.42 7.97
C LYS A 40 -5.19 1.77 7.16
N ILE A 41 -6.28 2.50 6.95
CA ILE A 41 -7.34 2.06 6.06
C ILE A 41 -7.39 3.03 4.90
N PHE A 42 -7.38 2.48 3.71
CA PHE A 42 -7.36 3.28 2.48
C PHE A 42 -8.65 3.03 1.71
N ASP A 43 -9.35 4.11 1.36
CA ASP A 43 -10.59 4.02 0.58
C ASP A 43 -10.21 4.09 -0.89
N PHE A 44 -10.39 2.98 -1.60
CA PHE A 44 -9.97 2.87 -2.99
C PHE A 44 -11.01 3.43 -3.97
N ARG A 45 -12.21 3.75 -3.50
CA ARG A 45 -13.28 4.17 -4.40
C ARG A 45 -12.91 5.35 -5.30
N PRO A 46 -12.21 6.38 -4.81
CA PRO A 46 -11.87 7.48 -5.71
C PRO A 46 -10.96 7.08 -6.85
N LEU A 47 -10.20 5.99 -6.70
CA LEU A 47 -9.28 5.56 -7.73
C LEU A 47 -9.94 4.65 -8.77
N LEU A 48 -11.13 4.15 -8.48
CA LEU A 48 -11.78 3.22 -9.40
C LEU A 48 -12.19 3.88 -10.72
N THR A 49 -12.23 5.20 -10.75
CA THR A 49 -12.55 5.91 -11.98
C THR A 49 -11.32 6.07 -12.87
N LYS A 50 -10.14 5.74 -12.38
CA LYS A 50 -8.93 5.88 -13.17
C LYS A 50 -8.70 4.64 -13.99
N PRO A 51 -8.27 4.78 -15.24
CA PRO A 51 -8.11 3.59 -16.10
C PRO A 51 -7.20 2.52 -15.52
N ALA A 52 -6.15 2.92 -14.82
CA ALA A 52 -5.21 1.95 -14.27
C ALA A 52 -5.86 1.04 -13.24
N PHE A 53 -6.89 1.52 -12.55
CA PHE A 53 -7.53 0.76 -11.49
C PHE A 53 -8.97 0.39 -11.79
N ALA A 54 -9.47 0.73 -12.97
CA ALA A 54 -10.88 0.46 -13.32
C ALA A 54 -11.26 -1.02 -13.16
N PRO A 55 -10.41 -1.98 -13.50
CA PRO A 55 -10.80 -3.39 -13.32
C PRO A 55 -11.10 -3.76 -11.89
N LEU A 56 -10.61 -3.00 -10.92
CA LEU A 56 -10.83 -3.30 -9.51
C LEU A 56 -12.25 -2.96 -9.04
N ALA A 57 -13.05 -2.35 -9.91
CA ALA A 57 -14.47 -2.17 -9.60
C ALA A 57 -15.17 -3.52 -9.49
N ASP A 58 -14.58 -4.58 -10.07
CA ASP A 58 -15.06 -5.92 -9.86
C ASP A 58 -14.63 -6.33 -8.46
N GLU A 59 -15.57 -6.49 -7.55
CA GLU A 59 -15.25 -6.82 -6.17
C GLU A 59 -14.48 -8.09 -6.00
N ILE A 60 -14.76 -9.07 -6.83
CA ILE A 60 -14.04 -10.34 -6.72
C ILE A 60 -12.56 -10.11 -7.02
N LEU A 61 -12.27 -9.35 -8.05
CA LEU A 61 -10.89 -9.04 -8.38
C LEU A 61 -10.25 -8.19 -7.29
N PHE A 62 -10.97 -7.20 -6.79
CA PHE A 62 -10.45 -6.33 -5.74
C PHE A 62 -10.06 -7.13 -4.49
N LYS A 63 -10.88 -8.13 -4.14
CA LYS A 63 -10.60 -8.91 -2.95
C LYS A 63 -9.48 -9.92 -3.14
N GLY A 64 -8.97 -10.04 -4.34
CA GLY A 64 -7.82 -10.89 -4.62
C GLY A 64 -6.48 -10.25 -4.37
N VAL A 65 -6.45 -9.11 -3.68
CA VAL A 65 -5.20 -8.38 -3.43
C VAL A 65 -4.22 -9.24 -2.64
N TYR A 66 -2.94 -9.11 -2.96
CA TYR A 66 -1.89 -9.75 -2.19
C TYR A 66 -0.64 -8.87 -2.22
N ILE A 67 0.36 -9.22 -1.45
CA ILE A 67 1.58 -8.43 -1.36
C ILE A 67 2.68 -9.11 -2.13
N ASP A 68 3.36 -8.31 -2.97
CA ASP A 68 4.50 -8.79 -3.73
C ASP A 68 5.63 -7.82 -3.47
N TYR A 69 6.66 -8.28 -2.76
CA TYR A 69 7.82 -7.45 -2.40
C TYR A 69 7.40 -6.14 -1.74
N GLY A 70 6.45 -6.23 -0.83
CA GLY A 70 6.06 -5.05 -0.05
C GLY A 70 5.09 -4.13 -0.75
N VAL A 71 4.53 -4.55 -1.89
CA VAL A 71 3.61 -3.73 -2.68
C VAL A 71 2.30 -4.49 -2.87
N PRO A 72 1.16 -3.88 -2.57
CA PRO A 72 -0.12 -4.55 -2.86
C PRO A 72 -0.35 -4.64 -4.35
N VAL A 73 -0.68 -5.85 -4.81
CA VAL A 73 -0.87 -6.10 -6.23
C VAL A 73 -2.12 -6.93 -6.45
N TRP A 74 -2.61 -6.91 -7.68
CA TRP A 74 -3.77 -7.69 -8.11
C TRP A 74 -3.47 -8.31 -9.46
N ASN A 75 -4.21 -9.38 -9.75
CA ASN A 75 -4.20 -9.99 -11.08
C ASN A 75 -2.81 -10.31 -11.59
N ASP A 76 -2.11 -11.13 -10.81
CA ASP A 76 -0.75 -11.56 -11.15
C ASP A 76 0.21 -10.41 -11.35
N GLY A 77 0.01 -9.34 -10.62
CA GLY A 77 0.95 -8.21 -10.68
C GLY A 77 0.66 -7.21 -11.76
N GLU A 78 -0.41 -7.40 -12.53
CA GLU A 78 -0.74 -6.44 -13.56
C GLU A 78 -1.19 -5.09 -13.00
N ILE A 79 -1.73 -5.09 -11.80
CA ILE A 79 -2.19 -3.87 -11.16
C ILE A 79 -1.47 -3.77 -9.83
N ASP A 80 -0.91 -2.60 -9.54
CA ASP A 80 -0.26 -2.39 -8.25
C ASP A 80 -0.51 -0.97 -7.79
N ILE A 81 -0.25 -0.70 -6.52
CA ILE A 81 -0.39 0.65 -6.00
C ILE A 81 0.78 0.91 -5.06
N SER A 82 1.35 2.09 -5.18
CA SER A 82 2.52 2.47 -4.43
C SER A 82 2.26 2.50 -2.93
N PRO A 83 3.12 1.93 -2.11
CA PRO A 83 2.98 2.05 -0.66
C PRO A 83 2.97 3.49 -0.19
N GLU A 84 3.68 4.38 -0.88
CA GLU A 84 3.71 5.79 -0.50
C GLU A 84 2.35 6.43 -0.61
N ILE A 85 1.60 6.13 -1.67
CA ILE A 85 0.27 6.68 -1.84
C ILE A 85 -0.63 6.17 -0.74
N LEU A 86 -0.55 4.88 -0.44
CA LEU A 86 -1.37 4.29 0.60
C LEU A 86 -1.06 4.90 1.96
N TYR A 87 0.21 5.18 2.20
CA TYR A 87 0.63 5.73 3.47
C TYR A 87 0.16 7.17 3.61
N GLU A 88 0.31 7.96 2.55
CA GLU A 88 -0.06 9.36 2.61
C GLU A 88 -1.56 9.59 2.65
N LYS A 89 -2.31 8.80 1.91
CA LYS A 89 -3.75 9.03 1.79
C LYS A 89 -4.58 8.15 2.71
N GLY A 90 -3.99 7.15 3.31
CA GLY A 90 -4.72 6.27 4.21
C GLY A 90 -5.00 6.97 5.54
N VAL A 91 -6.03 6.50 6.21
CA VAL A 91 -6.41 7.04 7.51
C VAL A 91 -5.85 6.11 8.57
N SER A 92 -5.11 6.67 9.52
CA SER A 92 -4.51 5.86 10.57
C SER A 92 -5.58 5.16 11.40
N VAL A 93 -5.35 3.89 11.64
CA VAL A 93 -6.22 3.15 12.48
C VAL A 93 -5.62 3.26 13.85
N GLY A 94 -6.36 3.76 14.75
CA GLY A 94 -5.81 3.96 16.02
C GLY A 94 -5.33 2.68 16.55
N GLU A 95 -4.35 2.80 17.24
CA GLU A 95 -3.81 1.67 17.72
C GLU A 95 -4.79 1.31 18.55
N ALA A 96 -5.61 2.12 18.51
CA ALA A 96 -6.66 1.83 19.09
C ALA A 96 -6.97 0.48 18.96
N ILE A 97 -6.70 0.17 18.16
CA ILE A 97 -7.00 -0.96 17.99
C ILE A 97 -6.20 -1.72 18.55
N GLY A 98 -5.65 -1.25 18.75
CA GLY A 98 -4.91 -1.94 19.18
C GLY A 98 -5.18 -2.70 19.70
N ALA A 99 -5.35 -2.29 19.68
CA ALA A 99 -5.35 -2.82 19.90
C ALA A 99 -5.41 -3.20 19.94
#